data_878f0f8d41f4cc8c5d20a197545fd54d
#
_entry.id   878f0f8d41f4cc8c5d20a197545fd54d
#
_cell.length_a   1.000
_cell.length_b   1.000
_cell.length_c   1.000
_cell.angle_alpha   90.00
_cell.angle_beta   90.00
_cell.angle_gamma   90.00
#
_symmetry.space_group_name_H-M   'P 1'
#
loop_
_entity.id
_entity.type
_entity.pdbx_description
1 polymer ?
#
loop_
_entity_poly.entity_id
_entity_poly.type
_entity_poly.pdbx_seq_one_letter_code
_entity_poly.pdbx_strand_id
1 'polypeptide(L)'
;MPFGFYIIMAAQFFSSLADNALLVAAIAALALLDSPAWLTPMLKLFFTISYVVLAPFVGAFADALPKGKVMLISNTVKAGGCLIMLLGVHPLLAYGVVGLGAAAYSPAKYGILTEYLPHHRLVIANGWMEGLTVASIILGTVLGGALISQAVSSKLLRIDVPQIDSGIDTAPEIAITLIIVCYVIAGVFNLYVPRTGIDHKPQRKNPVYLVRDFARCLRLLWGDKLGQISLATTTLFWGAGATLQFIVLKWAEVALGYTLSQSTVLQGITAVGIAAGAVIAAKTIPLHRAVSVLPVGIAMGIITIGLIFVRDVYLAMVMMTVVGALAGFFVVPMNALLQHRGHILMGAGHSIAVQNFNENLSILGMLGVYALLIKLEFSIYTVIVLFGVFVAVTMALVRNRHYLNLRSGNMPEIPAGARH
;
A
#
# COMPACT_ATOMS: atom_id res chain seq x y z
N MET A 1 21.78 -9.27 -11.57
CA MET A 1 20.43 -9.80 -11.80
C MET A 1 20.26 -10.14 -13.27
N PRO A 2 19.52 -11.18 -13.67
CA PRO A 2 19.24 -11.48 -15.07
C PRO A 2 18.32 -10.42 -15.68
N PHE A 3 18.35 -10.26 -17.02
CA PHE A 3 17.56 -9.23 -17.73
C PHE A 3 16.06 -9.30 -17.44
N GLY A 4 15.49 -10.52 -17.38
CA GLY A 4 14.08 -10.73 -17.05
C GLY A 4 13.66 -10.17 -15.68
N PHE A 5 14.57 -10.05 -14.72
CA PHE A 5 14.32 -9.40 -13.44
C PHE A 5 13.97 -7.91 -13.63
N TYR A 6 14.69 -7.20 -14.48
CA TYR A 6 14.42 -5.78 -14.74
C TYR A 6 13.09 -5.58 -15.48
N ILE A 7 12.68 -6.52 -16.33
CA ILE A 7 11.34 -6.55 -16.95
C ILE A 7 10.25 -6.66 -15.88
N ILE A 8 10.41 -7.59 -14.92
CA ILE A 8 9.49 -7.77 -13.79
C ILE A 8 9.40 -6.47 -12.97
N MET A 9 10.55 -5.85 -12.70
CA MET A 9 10.61 -4.59 -11.95
C MET A 9 9.91 -3.45 -12.70
N ALA A 10 10.11 -3.31 -14.01
CA ALA A 10 9.43 -2.32 -14.84
C ALA A 10 7.92 -2.53 -14.86
N ALA A 11 7.45 -3.77 -15.08
CA ALA A 11 6.03 -4.10 -15.03
C ALA A 11 5.39 -3.72 -13.69
N GLN A 12 6.05 -4.05 -12.58
CA GLN A 12 5.62 -3.72 -11.23
C GLN A 12 5.60 -2.20 -10.99
N PHE A 13 6.64 -1.50 -11.44
CA PHE A 13 6.74 -0.05 -11.26
C PHE A 13 5.57 0.67 -11.93
N PHE A 14 5.32 0.43 -13.23
CA PHE A 14 4.24 1.09 -13.95
C PHE A 14 2.86 0.69 -13.44
N SER A 15 2.64 -0.57 -13.07
CA SER A 15 1.38 -1.02 -12.48
C SER A 15 1.10 -0.33 -11.15
N SER A 16 2.07 -0.25 -10.25
CA SER A 16 1.93 0.38 -8.94
C SER A 16 1.84 1.91 -9.05
N LEU A 17 2.59 2.52 -9.97
CA LEU A 17 2.50 3.95 -10.28
C LEU A 17 1.08 4.32 -10.72
N ALA A 18 0.50 3.53 -11.63
CA ALA A 18 -0.87 3.72 -12.10
C ALA A 18 -1.90 3.57 -10.97
N ASP A 19 -1.76 2.56 -10.08
CA ASP A 19 -2.64 2.34 -8.94
C ASP A 19 -2.70 3.58 -8.02
N ASN A 20 -1.55 4.22 -7.76
CA ASN A 20 -1.47 5.37 -6.86
C ASN A 20 -1.88 6.69 -7.54
N ALA A 21 -1.56 6.88 -8.83
CA ALA A 21 -2.05 8.02 -9.59
C ALA A 21 -3.58 7.99 -9.75
N LEU A 22 -4.15 6.80 -9.96
CA LEU A 22 -5.59 6.62 -10.10
C LEU A 22 -6.37 7.00 -8.84
N LEU A 23 -5.82 6.76 -7.65
CA LEU A 23 -6.47 7.18 -6.41
C LEU A 23 -6.72 8.69 -6.42
N VAL A 24 -5.73 9.48 -6.82
CA VAL A 24 -5.84 10.95 -6.88
C VAL A 24 -6.85 11.38 -7.94
N ALA A 25 -6.80 10.77 -9.13
CA ALA A 25 -7.77 11.03 -10.20
C ALA A 25 -9.21 10.67 -9.81
N ALA A 26 -9.41 9.53 -9.12
CA ALA A 26 -10.72 9.11 -8.63
C ALA A 26 -11.26 10.02 -7.53
N ILE A 27 -10.40 10.58 -6.65
CA ILE A 27 -10.78 11.60 -5.67
C ILE A 27 -11.27 12.86 -6.41
N ALA A 28 -10.55 13.30 -7.44
CA ALA A 28 -10.96 14.46 -8.23
C ALA A 28 -12.28 14.20 -9.00
N ALA A 29 -12.48 12.98 -9.52
CA ALA A 29 -13.74 12.58 -10.15
C ALA A 29 -14.92 12.61 -9.17
N LEU A 30 -14.74 12.16 -7.91
CA LEU A 30 -15.76 12.28 -6.87
C LEU A 30 -16.08 13.75 -6.52
N ALA A 31 -15.08 14.62 -6.54
CA ALA A 31 -15.27 16.03 -6.28
C ALA A 31 -16.12 16.70 -7.38
N LEU A 32 -15.97 16.30 -8.64
CA LEU A 32 -16.83 16.80 -9.74
C LEU A 32 -18.30 16.35 -9.63
N LEU A 33 -18.56 15.27 -8.89
CA LEU A 33 -19.92 14.78 -8.63
C LEU A 33 -20.55 15.43 -7.38
N ASP A 34 -19.96 16.49 -6.83
CA ASP A 34 -20.38 17.12 -5.58
C ASP A 34 -20.61 16.12 -4.44
N SER A 35 -19.81 15.08 -4.43
CA SER A 35 -19.95 13.96 -3.50
C SER A 35 -19.60 14.36 -2.07
N PRO A 36 -20.31 13.89 -1.04
CA PRO A 36 -19.97 14.16 0.36
C PRO A 36 -18.55 13.73 0.70
N ALA A 37 -17.85 14.52 1.53
CA ALA A 37 -16.43 14.29 1.86
C ALA A 37 -16.11 12.92 2.46
N TRP A 38 -17.09 12.27 3.12
CA TRP A 38 -16.93 10.92 3.67
C TRP A 38 -16.82 9.82 2.59
N LEU A 39 -17.20 10.10 1.33
CA LEU A 39 -17.04 9.14 0.22
C LEU A 39 -15.59 9.05 -0.27
N THR A 40 -14.78 10.08 -0.05
CA THR A 40 -13.37 10.08 -0.47
C THR A 40 -12.57 8.90 0.11
N PRO A 41 -12.57 8.61 1.42
CA PRO A 41 -11.89 7.43 1.95
C PRO A 41 -12.54 6.11 1.53
N MET A 42 -13.82 6.11 1.14
CA MET A 42 -14.51 4.93 0.64
C MET A 42 -13.86 4.38 -0.65
N LEU A 43 -13.23 5.22 -1.48
CA LEU A 43 -12.45 4.74 -2.63
C LEU A 43 -11.44 3.68 -2.21
N LYS A 44 -10.62 4.00 -1.21
CA LYS A 44 -9.61 3.04 -0.72
C LYS A 44 -10.27 1.81 -0.08
N LEU A 45 -11.41 1.96 0.59
CA LEU A 45 -12.18 0.84 1.12
C LEU A 45 -12.63 -0.12 0.01
N PHE A 46 -13.25 0.40 -1.06
CA PHE A 46 -13.73 -0.40 -2.19
C PHE A 46 -12.56 -1.11 -2.92
N PHE A 47 -11.42 -0.47 -3.01
CA PHE A 47 -10.21 -1.08 -3.55
C PHE A 47 -9.70 -2.21 -2.64
N THR A 48 -9.62 -1.94 -1.33
CA THR A 48 -8.97 -2.82 -0.36
C THR A 48 -9.82 -4.02 0.03
N ILE A 49 -11.17 -3.92 -0.04
CA ILE A 49 -12.07 -5.03 0.30
C ILE A 49 -11.76 -6.28 -0.51
N SER A 50 -11.32 -6.10 -1.77
CA SER A 50 -10.94 -7.19 -2.66
C SER A 50 -9.77 -8.02 -2.11
N TYR A 51 -8.81 -7.39 -1.45
CA TYR A 51 -7.68 -8.08 -0.83
C TYR A 51 -8.10 -8.96 0.34
N VAL A 52 -9.10 -8.53 1.10
CA VAL A 52 -9.61 -9.29 2.25
C VAL A 52 -10.49 -10.46 1.79
N VAL A 53 -11.45 -10.18 0.90
CA VAL A 53 -12.42 -11.18 0.44
C VAL A 53 -11.74 -12.24 -0.43
N LEU A 54 -10.80 -11.87 -1.29
CA LEU A 54 -10.13 -12.78 -2.21
C LEU A 54 -8.86 -13.42 -1.63
N ALA A 55 -8.39 -13.03 -0.45
CA ALA A 55 -7.14 -13.53 0.15
C ALA A 55 -6.96 -15.06 0.09
N PRO A 56 -7.96 -15.89 0.41
CA PRO A 56 -7.83 -17.35 0.35
C PRO A 56 -7.73 -17.92 -1.08
N PHE A 57 -8.15 -17.15 -2.10
CA PHE A 57 -8.34 -17.65 -3.48
C PHE A 57 -7.28 -17.17 -4.46
N VAL A 58 -6.77 -15.93 -4.26
CA VAL A 58 -5.84 -15.32 -5.23
C VAL A 58 -4.49 -16.06 -5.31
N GLY A 59 -4.07 -16.73 -4.23
CA GLY A 59 -2.90 -17.60 -4.24
C GLY A 59 -3.06 -18.77 -5.20
N ALA A 60 -4.19 -19.47 -5.09
CA ALA A 60 -4.51 -20.60 -5.99
C ALA A 60 -4.63 -20.17 -7.46
N PHE A 61 -5.24 -19.01 -7.72
CA PHE A 61 -5.30 -18.41 -9.06
C PHE A 61 -3.90 -18.10 -9.61
N ALA A 62 -3.05 -17.49 -8.77
CA ALA A 62 -1.68 -17.15 -9.16
C ALA A 62 -0.81 -18.39 -9.43
N ASP A 63 -1.08 -19.52 -8.77
CA ASP A 63 -0.33 -20.76 -8.95
C ASP A 63 -0.85 -21.62 -10.12
N ALA A 64 -2.07 -21.37 -10.57
CA ALA A 64 -2.67 -22.10 -11.70
C ALA A 64 -2.15 -21.66 -13.07
N LEU A 65 -1.51 -20.49 -13.18
CA LEU A 65 -1.07 -19.88 -14.43
C LEU A 65 0.37 -19.36 -14.33
N PRO A 66 1.10 -19.24 -15.45
CA PRO A 66 2.36 -18.52 -15.47
C PRO A 66 2.22 -17.12 -14.90
N LYS A 67 3.12 -16.73 -14.00
CA LYS A 67 2.99 -15.47 -13.22
C LYS A 67 2.86 -14.23 -14.12
N GLY A 68 3.62 -14.15 -15.22
CA GLY A 68 3.48 -13.05 -16.19
C GLY A 68 2.08 -12.96 -16.80
N LYS A 69 1.41 -14.12 -17.01
CA LYS A 69 0.03 -14.17 -17.51
C LYS A 69 -0.98 -13.68 -16.48
N VAL A 70 -0.78 -14.06 -15.21
CA VAL A 70 -1.61 -13.55 -14.09
C VAL A 70 -1.46 -12.04 -13.96
N MET A 71 -0.22 -11.52 -14.02
CA MET A 71 0.06 -10.09 -13.96
C MET A 71 -0.59 -9.33 -15.13
N LEU A 72 -0.55 -9.89 -16.36
CA LEU A 72 -1.21 -9.31 -17.53
C LEU A 72 -2.73 -9.25 -17.35
N ILE A 73 -3.38 -10.36 -16.99
CA ILE A 73 -4.82 -10.42 -16.73
C ILE A 73 -5.20 -9.39 -15.67
N SER A 74 -4.45 -9.31 -14.59
CA SER A 74 -4.68 -8.37 -13.50
C SER A 74 -4.62 -6.91 -13.96
N ASN A 75 -3.61 -6.54 -14.76
CA ASN A 75 -3.50 -5.18 -15.32
C ASN A 75 -4.61 -4.88 -16.34
N THR A 76 -5.07 -5.89 -17.12
CA THR A 76 -6.23 -5.73 -18.00
C THR A 76 -7.51 -5.46 -17.21
N VAL A 77 -7.73 -6.14 -16.08
CA VAL A 77 -8.86 -5.86 -15.17
C VAL A 77 -8.77 -4.45 -14.61
N LYS A 78 -7.57 -3.99 -14.19
CA LYS A 78 -7.37 -2.63 -13.70
C LYS A 78 -7.66 -1.57 -14.78
N ALA A 79 -7.14 -1.77 -16.00
CA ALA A 79 -7.44 -0.89 -17.14
C ALA A 79 -8.94 -0.88 -17.47
N GLY A 80 -9.60 -2.04 -17.37
CA GLY A 80 -11.07 -2.15 -17.51
C GLY A 80 -11.81 -1.34 -16.44
N GLY A 81 -11.34 -1.36 -15.18
CA GLY A 81 -11.85 -0.52 -14.10
C GLY A 81 -11.75 0.98 -14.40
N CYS A 82 -10.62 1.43 -14.98
CA CYS A 82 -10.45 2.80 -15.44
C CYS A 82 -11.42 3.13 -16.60
N LEU A 83 -11.55 2.22 -17.56
CA LEU A 83 -12.42 2.43 -18.71
C LEU A 83 -13.90 2.57 -18.30
N ILE A 84 -14.42 1.72 -17.41
CA ILE A 84 -15.80 1.86 -16.93
C ILE A 84 -16.01 3.15 -16.12
N MET A 85 -14.95 3.68 -15.47
CA MET A 85 -15.00 4.99 -14.81
C MET A 85 -15.16 6.11 -15.84
N LEU A 86 -14.44 6.06 -16.97
CA LEU A 86 -14.61 7.00 -18.08
C LEU A 86 -16.00 6.89 -18.74
N LEU A 87 -16.59 5.70 -18.73
CA LEU A 87 -17.96 5.48 -19.25
C LEU A 87 -19.07 5.93 -18.27
N GLY A 88 -18.73 6.65 -17.21
CA GLY A 88 -19.67 7.23 -16.26
C GLY A 88 -20.11 6.32 -15.12
N VAL A 89 -19.50 5.16 -14.93
CA VAL A 89 -19.75 4.33 -13.74
C VAL A 89 -19.19 5.05 -12.52
N HIS A 90 -19.93 5.04 -11.42
CA HIS A 90 -19.57 5.71 -10.18
C HIS A 90 -18.14 5.36 -9.73
N PRO A 91 -17.26 6.34 -9.41
CA PRO A 91 -15.85 6.13 -9.11
C PRO A 91 -15.56 5.07 -8.05
N LEU A 92 -16.41 4.93 -7.03
CA LEU A 92 -16.26 3.89 -5.99
C LEU A 92 -16.32 2.47 -6.56
N LEU A 93 -17.29 2.19 -7.42
CA LEU A 93 -17.47 0.86 -8.01
C LEU A 93 -16.36 0.55 -9.00
N ALA A 94 -16.05 1.52 -9.87
CA ALA A 94 -14.98 1.39 -10.85
C ALA A 94 -13.61 1.18 -10.18
N TYR A 95 -13.32 1.91 -9.10
CA TYR A 95 -12.09 1.75 -8.33
C TYR A 95 -12.07 0.41 -7.55
N GLY A 96 -13.23 -0.11 -7.16
CA GLY A 96 -13.38 -1.47 -6.62
C GLY A 96 -12.96 -2.55 -7.63
N VAL A 97 -13.32 -2.40 -8.91
CA VAL A 97 -12.88 -3.30 -10.00
C VAL A 97 -11.36 -3.25 -10.16
N VAL A 98 -10.75 -2.07 -10.06
CA VAL A 98 -9.28 -1.94 -10.05
C VAL A 98 -8.69 -2.70 -8.86
N GLY A 99 -9.32 -2.64 -7.69
CA GLY A 99 -8.94 -3.40 -6.50
C GLY A 99 -8.97 -4.92 -6.70
N LEU A 100 -9.93 -5.47 -7.46
CA LEU A 100 -9.94 -6.90 -7.83
C LEU A 100 -8.67 -7.27 -8.61
N GLY A 101 -8.31 -6.47 -9.61
CA GLY A 101 -7.10 -6.66 -10.39
C GLY A 101 -5.84 -6.57 -9.51
N ALA A 102 -5.79 -5.59 -8.60
CA ALA A 102 -4.65 -5.41 -7.70
C ALA A 102 -4.47 -6.56 -6.71
N ALA A 103 -5.57 -7.08 -6.14
CA ALA A 103 -5.55 -8.24 -5.25
C ALA A 103 -5.03 -9.50 -5.96
N ALA A 104 -5.43 -9.73 -7.23
CA ALA A 104 -4.96 -10.85 -8.03
C ALA A 104 -3.49 -10.69 -8.47
N TYR A 105 -3.02 -9.45 -8.67
CA TYR A 105 -1.65 -9.14 -9.07
C TYR A 105 -0.62 -9.47 -7.97
N SER A 106 -0.96 -9.21 -6.72
CA SER A 106 -0.04 -9.26 -5.58
C SER A 106 0.66 -10.62 -5.38
N PRO A 107 -0.04 -11.79 -5.38
CA PRO A 107 0.63 -13.09 -5.24
C PRO A 107 1.55 -13.43 -6.42
N ALA A 108 1.20 -13.03 -7.64
CA ALA A 108 2.02 -13.28 -8.82
C ALA A 108 3.31 -12.44 -8.79
N LYS A 109 3.23 -11.19 -8.34
CA LYS A 109 4.35 -10.25 -8.18
C LYS A 109 5.46 -10.80 -7.29
N TYR A 110 5.10 -11.37 -6.14
CA TYR A 110 6.08 -11.96 -5.22
C TYR A 110 6.45 -13.39 -5.60
N GLY A 111 5.49 -14.18 -6.12
CA GLY A 111 5.70 -15.55 -6.55
C GLY A 111 6.70 -15.69 -7.68
N ILE A 112 6.70 -14.77 -8.65
CA ILE A 112 7.66 -14.82 -9.76
C ILE A 112 9.12 -14.71 -9.30
N LEU A 113 9.40 -14.00 -8.23
CA LEU A 113 10.76 -13.85 -7.72
C LEU A 113 11.31 -15.18 -7.22
N THR A 114 10.49 -15.95 -6.49
CA THR A 114 10.89 -17.26 -5.95
C THR A 114 11.00 -18.34 -7.02
N GLU A 115 10.24 -18.20 -8.12
CA GLU A 115 10.29 -19.12 -9.26
C GLU A 115 11.45 -18.83 -10.21
N TYR A 116 11.85 -17.58 -10.34
CA TYR A 116 12.81 -17.12 -11.36
C TYR A 116 14.23 -16.95 -10.83
N LEU A 117 14.37 -16.65 -9.54
CA LEU A 117 15.67 -16.33 -8.95
C LEU A 117 16.14 -17.41 -7.97
N PRO A 118 17.47 -17.68 -7.93
CA PRO A 118 18.04 -18.57 -6.93
C PRO A 118 17.88 -17.96 -5.52
N HIS A 119 17.74 -18.82 -4.50
CA HIS A 119 17.42 -18.42 -3.12
C HIS A 119 18.34 -17.35 -2.54
N HIS A 120 19.64 -17.40 -2.82
CA HIS A 120 20.62 -16.42 -2.32
C HIS A 120 20.40 -15.00 -2.86
N ARG A 121 19.64 -14.80 -3.94
CA ARG A 121 19.31 -13.49 -4.53
C ARG A 121 17.96 -12.94 -4.11
N LEU A 122 17.14 -13.73 -3.42
CA LEU A 122 15.77 -13.34 -3.06
C LEU A 122 15.71 -12.13 -2.12
N VAL A 123 16.65 -12.02 -1.17
CA VAL A 123 16.70 -10.88 -0.24
C VAL A 123 16.92 -9.57 -0.99
N ILE A 124 17.89 -9.57 -1.93
CA ILE A 124 18.19 -8.40 -2.75
C ILE A 124 17.00 -8.09 -3.68
N ALA A 125 16.39 -9.12 -4.27
CA ALA A 125 15.24 -8.94 -5.16
C ALA A 125 14.02 -8.36 -4.43
N ASN A 126 13.74 -8.81 -3.21
CA ASN A 126 12.69 -8.24 -2.37
C ASN A 126 13.00 -6.78 -1.99
N GLY A 127 14.25 -6.45 -1.67
CA GLY A 127 14.67 -5.07 -1.43
C GLY A 127 14.40 -4.15 -2.63
N TRP A 128 14.69 -4.60 -3.85
CA TRP A 128 14.36 -3.89 -5.08
C TRP A 128 12.84 -3.75 -5.27
N MET A 129 12.09 -4.83 -5.02
CA MET A 129 10.62 -4.84 -5.15
C MET A 129 9.98 -3.82 -4.21
N GLU A 130 10.39 -3.80 -2.93
CA GLU A 130 9.86 -2.86 -1.94
C GLU A 130 10.30 -1.43 -2.24
N GLY A 131 11.57 -1.22 -2.61
CA GLY A 131 12.07 0.10 -2.99
C GLY A 131 11.31 0.70 -4.17
N LEU A 132 11.06 -0.10 -5.22
CA LEU A 132 10.26 0.33 -6.36
C LEU A 132 8.78 0.52 -6.03
N THR A 133 8.23 -0.26 -5.12
CA THR A 133 6.86 -0.07 -4.63
C THR A 133 6.73 1.29 -3.94
N VAL A 134 7.65 1.63 -3.04
CA VAL A 134 7.67 2.94 -2.38
C VAL A 134 7.87 4.06 -3.40
N ALA A 135 8.83 3.93 -4.32
CA ALA A 135 9.05 4.91 -5.38
C ALA A 135 7.79 5.11 -6.25
N SER A 136 7.09 4.03 -6.58
CA SER A 136 5.83 4.07 -7.34
C SER A 136 4.70 4.78 -6.59
N ILE A 137 4.63 4.60 -5.26
CA ILE A 137 3.65 5.31 -4.42
C ILE A 137 3.91 6.81 -4.49
N ILE A 138 5.17 7.22 -4.30
CA ILE A 138 5.56 8.63 -4.35
C ILE A 138 5.26 9.24 -5.71
N LEU A 139 5.86 8.65 -6.75
CA LEU A 139 5.78 9.19 -8.10
C LEU A 139 4.36 9.08 -8.66
N GLY A 140 3.61 8.02 -8.35
CA GLY A 140 2.23 7.86 -8.76
C GLY A 140 1.31 8.91 -8.13
N THR A 141 1.44 9.16 -6.82
CA THR A 141 0.66 10.20 -6.14
C THR A 141 0.98 11.60 -6.71
N VAL A 142 2.26 11.91 -6.89
CA VAL A 142 2.69 13.19 -7.49
C VAL A 142 2.23 13.32 -8.94
N LEU A 143 2.33 12.25 -9.73
CA LEU A 143 1.85 12.20 -11.11
C LEU A 143 0.33 12.46 -11.15
N GLY A 144 -0.45 11.75 -10.33
CA GLY A 144 -1.89 11.97 -10.22
C GLY A 144 -2.23 13.42 -9.90
N GLY A 145 -1.55 14.01 -8.90
CA GLY A 145 -1.69 15.41 -8.54
C GLY A 145 -1.33 16.38 -9.68
N ALA A 146 -0.24 16.10 -10.40
CA ALA A 146 0.17 16.90 -11.55
C ALA A 146 -0.85 16.84 -12.69
N LEU A 147 -1.37 15.65 -13.02
CA LEU A 147 -2.34 15.46 -14.11
C LEU A 147 -3.66 16.18 -13.86
N ILE A 148 -4.13 16.25 -12.61
CA ILE A 148 -5.36 17.00 -12.26
C ILE A 148 -5.12 18.50 -12.07
N SER A 149 -3.85 18.96 -11.99
CA SER A 149 -3.55 20.37 -11.83
C SER A 149 -4.01 21.19 -13.05
N GLN A 150 -4.53 22.38 -12.82
CA GLN A 150 -5.01 23.26 -13.88
C GLN A 150 -3.91 23.59 -14.92
N ALA A 151 -2.65 23.68 -14.47
CA ALA A 151 -1.51 23.99 -15.34
C ALA A 151 -1.23 22.89 -16.37
N VAL A 152 -1.48 21.62 -16.03
CA VAL A 152 -1.24 20.46 -16.91
C VAL A 152 -2.52 20.09 -17.65
N SER A 153 -3.64 19.95 -16.95
CA SER A 153 -4.91 19.52 -17.54
C SER A 153 -5.40 20.47 -18.63
N SER A 154 -5.29 21.80 -18.42
CA SER A 154 -5.68 22.78 -19.44
C SER A 154 -4.85 22.71 -20.73
N LYS A 155 -3.59 22.28 -20.65
CA LYS A 155 -2.75 22.07 -21.83
C LYS A 155 -3.11 20.77 -22.55
N LEU A 156 -3.38 19.72 -21.79
CA LEU A 156 -3.74 18.41 -22.34
C LEU A 156 -5.13 18.43 -22.98
N LEU A 157 -6.11 19.14 -22.39
CA LEU A 157 -7.46 19.34 -22.94
C LEU A 157 -7.45 20.14 -24.26
N ARG A 158 -6.41 20.95 -24.52
CA ARG A 158 -6.24 21.66 -25.79
C ARG A 158 -5.66 20.81 -26.92
N ILE A 159 -5.19 19.60 -26.62
CA ILE A 159 -4.73 18.64 -27.62
C ILE A 159 -5.98 18.00 -28.25
N ASP A 160 -6.68 18.79 -29.04
CA ASP A 160 -7.83 18.35 -29.81
C ASP A 160 -7.37 17.58 -31.03
N VAL A 161 -7.82 16.33 -31.18
CA VAL A 161 -7.59 15.59 -32.41
C VAL A 161 -8.73 15.98 -33.36
N PRO A 162 -8.47 16.75 -34.41
CA PRO A 162 -9.52 17.17 -35.34
C PRO A 162 -10.30 15.95 -35.83
N GLN A 163 -11.64 15.98 -35.71
CA GLN A 163 -12.61 14.97 -36.15
C GLN A 163 -12.90 13.82 -35.18
N ILE A 164 -12.33 13.78 -33.98
CA ILE A 164 -12.67 12.78 -32.97
C ILE A 164 -13.14 13.52 -31.72
N ASP A 165 -14.48 13.52 -31.49
CA ASP A 165 -15.01 13.88 -30.18
C ASP A 165 -14.65 12.77 -29.19
N SER A 166 -13.61 13.02 -28.38
CA SER A 166 -13.10 12.01 -27.45
C SER A 166 -13.98 11.83 -26.20
N GLY A 167 -14.94 12.74 -25.98
CA GLY A 167 -15.75 12.77 -24.77
C GLY A 167 -14.92 12.96 -23.50
N ILE A 168 -13.71 13.55 -23.62
CA ILE A 168 -12.78 13.80 -22.51
C ILE A 168 -12.75 15.32 -22.27
N ASP A 169 -13.57 15.78 -21.34
CA ASP A 169 -13.79 17.22 -21.13
C ASP A 169 -13.23 17.71 -19.79
N THR A 170 -12.86 16.80 -18.88
CA THR A 170 -12.45 17.12 -17.52
C THR A 170 -11.04 16.67 -17.19
N ALA A 171 -10.43 17.34 -16.19
CA ALA A 171 -9.10 16.98 -15.70
C ALA A 171 -9.00 15.53 -15.19
N PRO A 172 -9.98 14.98 -14.42
CA PRO A 172 -9.94 13.57 -14.04
C PRO A 172 -10.00 12.60 -15.22
N GLU A 173 -10.81 12.88 -16.24
CA GLU A 173 -10.93 12.01 -17.43
C GLU A 173 -9.61 11.90 -18.19
N ILE A 174 -8.91 13.03 -18.40
CA ILE A 174 -7.57 13.02 -18.98
C ILE A 174 -6.59 12.23 -18.10
N ALA A 175 -6.60 12.48 -16.81
CA ALA A 175 -5.74 11.76 -15.88
C ALA A 175 -5.98 10.25 -15.95
N ILE A 176 -7.24 9.80 -15.92
CA ILE A 176 -7.62 8.38 -16.03
C ILE A 176 -7.18 7.78 -17.37
N THR A 177 -7.33 8.52 -18.47
CA THR A 177 -6.90 8.08 -19.80
C THR A 177 -5.38 7.83 -19.84
N LEU A 178 -4.57 8.74 -19.31
CA LEU A 178 -3.11 8.57 -19.24
C LEU A 178 -2.70 7.45 -18.26
N ILE A 179 -3.48 7.22 -17.21
CA ILE A 179 -3.27 6.10 -16.30
C ILE A 179 -3.57 4.76 -16.98
N ILE A 180 -4.57 4.69 -17.86
CA ILE A 180 -4.80 3.50 -18.71
C ILE A 180 -3.55 3.20 -19.55
N VAL A 181 -2.92 4.22 -20.12
CA VAL A 181 -1.66 4.04 -20.87
C VAL A 181 -0.57 3.43 -19.97
N CYS A 182 -0.44 3.85 -18.71
CA CYS A 182 0.50 3.25 -17.77
C CYS A 182 0.20 1.75 -17.50
N TYR A 183 -1.09 1.36 -17.38
CA TYR A 183 -1.46 -0.05 -17.25
C TYR A 183 -1.18 -0.84 -18.53
N VAL A 184 -1.38 -0.25 -19.70
CA VAL A 184 -1.04 -0.87 -20.99
C VAL A 184 0.47 -1.11 -21.07
N ILE A 185 1.29 -0.11 -20.70
CA ILE A 185 2.75 -0.25 -20.65
C ILE A 185 3.14 -1.38 -19.70
N ALA A 186 2.56 -1.43 -18.49
CA ALA A 186 2.79 -2.52 -17.55
C ALA A 186 2.36 -3.88 -18.14
N GLY A 187 1.23 -3.93 -18.85
CA GLY A 187 0.75 -5.10 -19.58
C GLY A 187 1.71 -5.57 -20.66
N VAL A 188 2.28 -4.64 -21.44
CA VAL A 188 3.31 -4.95 -22.45
C VAL A 188 4.54 -5.57 -21.77
N PHE A 189 5.05 -5.00 -20.67
CA PHE A 189 6.15 -5.61 -19.93
C PHE A 189 5.78 -7.01 -19.41
N ASN A 190 4.53 -7.24 -18.99
CA ASN A 190 4.10 -8.55 -18.53
C ASN A 190 4.14 -9.65 -19.61
N LEU A 191 4.00 -9.28 -20.90
CA LEU A 191 4.16 -10.23 -22.02
C LEU A 191 5.60 -10.76 -22.14
N TYR A 192 6.58 -9.96 -21.73
CA TYR A 192 8.01 -10.30 -21.77
C TYR A 192 8.53 -10.89 -20.47
N VAL A 193 7.68 -11.09 -19.45
CA VAL A 193 8.07 -11.77 -18.20
C VAL A 193 8.51 -13.21 -18.52
N PRO A 194 9.73 -13.62 -18.08
CA PRO A 194 10.27 -14.93 -18.40
C PRO A 194 9.36 -16.07 -17.94
N ARG A 195 9.26 -17.10 -18.77
CA ARG A 195 8.65 -18.37 -18.37
C ARG A 195 9.61 -19.15 -17.50
N THR A 196 9.17 -19.57 -16.33
CA THR A 196 10.00 -20.25 -15.33
C THR A 196 10.15 -21.75 -15.54
N GLY A 197 9.42 -22.33 -16.54
CA GLY A 197 9.44 -23.77 -16.82
C GLY A 197 8.72 -24.63 -15.76
N ILE A 198 8.12 -24.00 -14.77
CA ILE A 198 7.35 -24.69 -13.73
C ILE A 198 6.00 -25.15 -14.30
N ASP A 199 5.65 -26.42 -14.03
CA ASP A 199 4.41 -27.02 -14.49
C ASP A 199 3.23 -26.52 -13.62
N HIS A 200 2.50 -25.53 -14.12
CA HIS A 200 1.37 -24.93 -13.43
C HIS A 200 0.14 -25.82 -13.53
N LYS A 201 -0.09 -26.64 -12.51
CA LYS A 201 -1.30 -27.47 -12.44
C LYS A 201 -2.41 -26.75 -11.68
N PRO A 202 -3.65 -26.70 -12.24
CA PRO A 202 -4.77 -26.15 -11.50
C PRO A 202 -4.92 -26.85 -10.15
N GLN A 203 -4.90 -26.08 -9.08
CA GLN A 203 -5.11 -26.65 -7.75
C GLN A 203 -6.59 -27.02 -7.59
N ARG A 204 -6.90 -28.33 -7.65
CA ARG A 204 -8.25 -28.88 -7.42
C ARG A 204 -8.61 -28.92 -5.92
N LYS A 205 -8.24 -27.94 -5.14
CA LYS A 205 -8.54 -27.91 -3.71
C LYS A 205 -9.91 -27.31 -3.48
N ASN A 206 -10.70 -27.97 -2.63
CA ASN A 206 -11.99 -27.46 -2.19
C ASN A 206 -11.81 -26.06 -1.58
N PRO A 207 -12.58 -25.04 -1.97
CA PRO A 207 -12.51 -23.69 -1.39
C PRO A 207 -12.57 -23.65 0.15
N VAL A 208 -13.35 -24.55 0.75
CA VAL A 208 -13.45 -24.69 2.21
C VAL A 208 -12.12 -25.11 2.83
N TYR A 209 -11.36 -25.99 2.16
CA TYR A 209 -10.03 -26.38 2.61
C TYR A 209 -9.07 -25.18 2.61
N LEU A 210 -9.07 -24.37 1.56
CA LEU A 210 -8.20 -23.19 1.44
C LEU A 210 -8.49 -22.17 2.56
N VAL A 211 -9.76 -21.91 2.85
CA VAL A 211 -10.17 -21.00 3.94
C VAL A 211 -9.73 -21.57 5.30
N ARG A 212 -9.89 -22.87 5.53
CA ARG A 212 -9.52 -23.52 6.80
C ARG A 212 -8.00 -23.51 7.02
N ASP A 213 -7.22 -23.79 5.98
CA ASP A 213 -5.75 -23.76 6.03
C ASP A 213 -5.24 -22.34 6.30
N PHE A 214 -5.79 -21.36 5.62
CA PHE A 214 -5.51 -19.93 5.86
C PHE A 214 -5.81 -19.53 7.32
N ALA A 215 -6.96 -19.92 7.85
CA ALA A 215 -7.33 -19.65 9.24
C ALA A 215 -6.38 -20.31 10.25
N ARG A 216 -5.82 -21.49 9.89
CA ARG A 216 -4.77 -22.15 10.69
C ARG A 216 -3.48 -21.33 10.69
N CYS A 217 -3.01 -20.89 9.54
CA CYS A 217 -1.81 -20.06 9.40
C CYS A 217 -1.95 -18.75 10.19
N LEU A 218 -3.12 -18.12 10.12
CA LEU A 218 -3.44 -16.91 10.88
C LEU A 218 -3.27 -17.14 12.40
N ARG A 219 -3.84 -18.24 12.93
CA ARG A 219 -3.72 -18.59 14.36
C ARG A 219 -2.28 -18.89 14.76
N LEU A 220 -1.50 -19.56 13.91
CA LEU A 220 -0.09 -19.87 14.20
C LEU A 220 0.73 -18.60 14.37
N LEU A 221 0.57 -17.61 13.49
CA LEU A 221 1.35 -16.38 13.53
C LEU A 221 0.95 -15.48 14.70
N TRP A 222 -0.36 -15.39 15.02
CA TRP A 222 -0.85 -14.67 16.20
C TRP A 222 -0.50 -15.38 17.51
N GLY A 223 -0.25 -16.70 17.49
CA GLY A 223 0.19 -17.48 18.66
C GLY A 223 1.69 -17.38 18.94
N ASP A 224 2.51 -17.03 17.97
CA ASP A 224 3.96 -16.87 18.15
C ASP A 224 4.31 -15.56 18.86
N LYS A 225 5.19 -15.60 19.87
CA LYS A 225 5.49 -14.44 20.73
C LYS A 225 6.12 -13.26 20.00
N LEU A 226 6.93 -13.49 18.98
CA LEU A 226 7.52 -12.43 18.13
C LEU A 226 6.62 -12.15 16.94
N GLY A 227 6.01 -13.18 16.35
CA GLY A 227 5.07 -13.08 15.25
C GLY A 227 3.90 -12.16 15.58
N GLN A 228 3.26 -12.33 16.76
CA GLN A 228 2.14 -11.46 17.18
C GLN A 228 2.55 -9.98 17.32
N ILE A 229 3.77 -9.70 17.82
CA ILE A 229 4.25 -8.32 17.98
C ILE A 229 4.52 -7.70 16.61
N SER A 230 5.26 -8.40 15.74
CA SER A 230 5.57 -7.88 14.41
C SER A 230 4.32 -7.77 13.53
N LEU A 231 3.41 -8.75 13.58
CA LEU A 231 2.16 -8.72 12.83
C LEU A 231 1.24 -7.59 13.30
N ALA A 232 1.04 -7.43 14.63
CA ALA A 232 0.25 -6.33 15.18
C ALA A 232 0.81 -4.96 14.79
N THR A 233 2.13 -4.82 14.82
CA THR A 233 2.84 -3.59 14.47
C THR A 233 2.68 -3.24 12.99
N THR A 234 2.92 -4.18 12.08
CA THR A 234 2.78 -3.93 10.63
C THR A 234 1.31 -3.71 10.25
N THR A 235 0.40 -4.47 10.86
CA THR A 235 -1.04 -4.31 10.69
C THR A 235 -1.51 -2.90 11.07
N LEU A 236 -1.10 -2.40 12.24
CA LEU A 236 -1.41 -1.04 12.67
C LEU A 236 -0.74 0.00 11.76
N PHE A 237 0.51 -0.22 11.38
CA PHE A 237 1.28 0.70 10.53
C PHE A 237 0.59 0.95 9.18
N TRP A 238 0.18 -0.11 8.48
CA TRP A 238 -0.46 0.02 7.17
C TRP A 238 -1.86 0.64 7.27
N GLY A 239 -2.64 0.26 8.29
CA GLY A 239 -3.94 0.90 8.56
C GLY A 239 -3.80 2.40 8.88
N ALA A 240 -2.84 2.73 9.75
CA ALA A 240 -2.56 4.11 10.12
C ALA A 240 -2.03 4.93 8.93
N GLY A 241 -1.10 4.36 8.15
CA GLY A 241 -0.54 5.04 6.98
C GLY A 241 -1.59 5.37 5.93
N ALA A 242 -2.47 4.41 5.61
CA ALA A 242 -3.56 4.63 4.68
C ALA A 242 -4.55 5.71 5.16
N THR A 243 -4.86 5.72 6.45
CA THR A 243 -5.77 6.72 7.05
C THR A 243 -5.12 8.10 7.12
N LEU A 244 -3.84 8.16 7.51
CA LEU A 244 -3.07 9.41 7.57
C LEU A 244 -3.01 10.10 6.21
N GLN A 245 -2.95 9.33 5.11
CA GLN A 245 -3.00 9.88 3.76
C GLN A 245 -4.23 10.76 3.55
N PHE A 246 -5.42 10.31 3.95
CA PHE A 246 -6.66 11.08 3.82
C PHE A 246 -6.75 12.22 4.84
N ILE A 247 -6.27 11.98 6.07
CA ILE A 247 -6.18 13.03 7.10
C ILE A 247 -5.32 14.19 6.59
N VAL A 248 -4.15 13.93 6.01
CA VAL A 248 -3.25 14.96 5.48
C VAL A 248 -3.87 15.72 4.33
N LEU A 249 -4.57 15.05 3.40
CA LEU A 249 -5.28 15.72 2.32
C LEU A 249 -6.33 16.72 2.86
N LYS A 250 -7.19 16.27 3.77
CA LYS A 250 -8.24 17.11 4.34
C LYS A 250 -7.69 18.20 5.26
N TRP A 251 -6.66 17.89 6.04
CA TRP A 251 -5.98 18.86 6.89
C TRP A 251 -5.31 19.97 6.07
N ALA A 252 -4.62 19.61 4.98
CA ALA A 252 -3.96 20.60 4.12
C ALA A 252 -4.98 21.55 3.44
N GLU A 253 -6.14 21.03 3.05
CA GLU A 253 -7.25 21.83 2.55
C GLU A 253 -7.72 22.85 3.60
N VAL A 254 -8.00 22.40 4.84
CA VAL A 254 -8.59 23.22 5.89
C VAL A 254 -7.56 24.15 6.55
N ALA A 255 -6.33 23.66 6.81
CA ALA A 255 -5.33 24.41 7.58
C ALA A 255 -4.44 25.31 6.72
N LEU A 256 -4.15 24.91 5.47
CA LEU A 256 -3.24 25.59 4.56
C LEU A 256 -3.96 26.19 3.33
N GLY A 257 -5.26 25.93 3.15
CA GLY A 257 -6.02 26.35 1.97
C GLY A 257 -5.54 25.69 0.66
N TYR A 258 -4.97 24.50 0.75
CA TYR A 258 -4.39 23.79 -0.40
C TYR A 258 -5.46 23.13 -1.27
N THR A 259 -5.24 23.16 -2.58
CA THR A 259 -5.95 22.31 -3.53
C THR A 259 -5.51 20.85 -3.37
N LEU A 260 -6.30 19.92 -3.91
CA LEU A 260 -5.94 18.49 -3.92
C LEU A 260 -4.55 18.26 -4.56
N SER A 261 -4.25 18.95 -5.67
CA SER A 261 -2.95 18.87 -6.34
C SER A 261 -1.79 19.32 -5.44
N GLN A 262 -1.96 20.41 -4.70
CA GLN A 262 -0.94 20.90 -3.76
C GLN A 262 -0.78 19.96 -2.57
N SER A 263 -1.87 19.39 -2.08
CA SER A 263 -1.86 18.44 -0.95
C SER A 263 -1.09 17.16 -1.30
N THR A 264 -1.10 16.72 -2.56
CA THR A 264 -0.32 15.54 -3.00
C THR A 264 1.19 15.76 -2.91
N VAL A 265 1.66 17.02 -3.02
CA VAL A 265 3.08 17.34 -2.82
C VAL A 265 3.52 17.04 -1.39
N LEU A 266 2.70 17.35 -0.39
CA LEU A 266 2.99 16.99 1.00
C LEU A 266 3.09 15.48 1.20
N GLN A 267 2.25 14.70 0.52
CA GLN A 267 2.36 13.24 0.53
C GLN A 267 3.65 12.76 -0.12
N GLY A 268 4.05 13.36 -1.24
CA GLY A 268 5.34 13.10 -1.88
C GLY A 268 6.52 13.36 -0.93
N ILE A 269 6.49 14.48 -0.19
CA ILE A 269 7.50 14.83 0.80
C ILE A 269 7.53 13.78 1.95
N THR A 270 6.37 13.38 2.45
CA THR A 270 6.26 12.32 3.47
C THR A 270 6.93 11.03 3.00
N ALA A 271 6.70 10.67 1.74
CA ALA A 271 7.23 9.44 1.17
C ALA A 271 8.76 9.50 0.95
N VAL A 272 9.31 10.68 0.63
CA VAL A 272 10.79 10.90 0.66
C VAL A 272 11.33 10.68 2.07
N GLY A 273 10.62 11.19 3.09
CA GLY A 273 10.93 10.90 4.48
C GLY A 273 10.96 9.40 4.78
N ILE A 274 9.92 8.66 4.35
CA ILE A 274 9.84 7.20 4.53
C ILE A 274 11.07 6.51 3.93
N ALA A 275 11.46 6.87 2.70
CA ALA A 275 12.63 6.30 2.05
C ALA A 275 13.92 6.57 2.85
N ALA A 276 14.12 7.79 3.32
CA ALA A 276 15.27 8.16 4.14
C ALA A 276 15.31 7.37 5.46
N GLY A 277 14.19 7.30 6.18
CA GLY A 277 14.06 6.54 7.43
C GLY A 277 14.29 5.04 7.23
N ALA A 278 13.79 4.47 6.14
CA ALA A 278 14.01 3.08 5.78
C ALA A 278 15.50 2.75 5.56
N VAL A 279 16.22 3.62 4.84
CA VAL A 279 17.67 3.47 4.62
C VAL A 279 18.45 3.55 5.94
N ILE A 280 18.08 4.48 6.83
CA ILE A 280 18.71 4.61 8.15
C ILE A 280 18.46 3.35 8.97
N ALA A 281 17.21 2.86 9.02
CA ALA A 281 16.85 1.64 9.76
C ALA A 281 17.63 0.42 9.26
N ALA A 282 17.68 0.23 7.93
CA ALA A 282 18.40 -0.89 7.31
C ALA A 282 19.89 -0.92 7.66
N LYS A 283 20.51 0.26 7.88
CA LYS A 283 21.93 0.37 8.27
C LYS A 283 22.18 0.25 9.77
N THR A 284 21.20 0.61 10.60
CA THR A 284 21.41 0.78 12.05
C THR A 284 20.75 -0.28 12.92
N ILE A 285 19.66 -0.90 12.44
CA ILE A 285 18.85 -1.83 13.24
C ILE A 285 19.01 -3.26 12.71
N PRO A 286 19.82 -4.10 13.35
CA PRO A 286 19.90 -5.52 13.01
C PRO A 286 18.63 -6.27 13.43
N LEU A 287 18.33 -7.40 12.76
CA LEU A 287 17.10 -8.17 12.95
C LEU A 287 16.83 -8.56 14.42
N HIS A 288 17.88 -8.94 15.17
CA HIS A 288 17.76 -9.31 16.59
C HIS A 288 17.34 -8.13 17.50
N ARG A 289 17.50 -6.89 17.02
CA ARG A 289 17.06 -5.67 17.71
C ARG A 289 15.80 -5.04 17.09
N ALA A 290 15.13 -5.73 16.16
CA ALA A 290 13.97 -5.17 15.45
C ALA A 290 12.91 -4.61 16.41
N VAL A 291 12.66 -5.27 17.54
CA VAL A 291 11.67 -4.83 18.54
C VAL A 291 12.04 -3.52 19.25
N SER A 292 13.31 -3.08 19.19
CA SER A 292 13.77 -1.84 19.82
C SER A 292 13.13 -0.57 19.23
N VAL A 293 12.54 -0.66 18.02
CA VAL A 293 11.87 0.47 17.36
C VAL A 293 10.44 0.71 17.85
N LEU A 294 9.84 -0.14 18.70
CA LEU A 294 8.47 0.05 19.19
C LEU A 294 8.20 1.44 19.81
N PRO A 295 9.11 2.07 20.57
CA PRO A 295 8.89 3.43 21.07
C PRO A 295 8.71 4.47 19.97
N VAL A 296 9.30 4.26 18.78
CA VAL A 296 9.16 5.16 17.63
C VAL A 296 7.71 5.20 17.16
N GLY A 297 7.00 4.07 17.18
CA GLY A 297 5.58 4.02 16.85
C GLY A 297 4.70 4.86 17.80
N ILE A 298 5.04 4.90 19.11
CA ILE A 298 4.38 5.76 20.08
C ILE A 298 4.66 7.24 19.75
N ALA A 299 5.94 7.57 19.49
CA ALA A 299 6.35 8.93 19.13
C ALA A 299 5.65 9.42 17.85
N MET A 300 5.46 8.56 16.84
CA MET A 300 4.71 8.91 15.63
C MET A 300 3.29 9.35 15.93
N GLY A 301 2.57 8.62 16.78
CA GLY A 301 1.20 9.00 17.20
C GLY A 301 1.18 10.39 17.86
N ILE A 302 2.12 10.66 18.76
CA ILE A 302 2.21 11.93 19.48
C ILE A 302 2.58 13.07 18.52
N ILE A 303 3.57 12.87 17.64
CA ILE A 303 4.02 13.90 16.67
C ILE A 303 2.89 14.23 15.69
N THR A 304 2.10 13.24 15.27
CA THR A 304 0.95 13.48 14.39
C THR A 304 -0.06 14.43 15.02
N ILE A 305 -0.28 14.39 16.35
CA ILE A 305 -1.14 15.34 17.05
C ILE A 305 -0.60 16.78 16.88
N GLY A 306 0.71 16.96 16.78
CA GLY A 306 1.33 18.27 16.55
C GLY A 306 0.85 19.00 15.28
N LEU A 307 0.30 18.28 14.29
CA LEU A 307 -0.29 18.90 13.08
C LEU A 307 -1.39 19.92 13.38
N ILE A 308 -2.09 19.77 14.50
CA ILE A 308 -3.16 20.74 14.89
C ILE A 308 -2.63 22.17 15.08
N PHE A 309 -1.34 22.34 15.40
CA PHE A 309 -0.71 23.63 15.62
C PHE A 309 -0.04 24.22 14.37
N VAL A 310 0.09 23.43 13.30
CA VAL A 310 0.81 23.83 12.09
C VAL A 310 -0.12 24.65 11.18
N ARG A 311 0.35 25.85 10.81
CA ARG A 311 -0.31 26.76 9.88
C ARG A 311 0.63 27.26 8.78
N ASP A 312 1.92 26.99 8.94
CA ASP A 312 2.97 27.38 7.99
C ASP A 312 3.35 26.20 7.10
N VAL A 313 3.54 26.50 5.82
CA VAL A 313 3.82 25.49 4.79
C VAL A 313 5.18 24.82 5.00
N TYR A 314 6.21 25.61 5.35
CA TYR A 314 7.56 25.06 5.57
C TYR A 314 7.58 24.13 6.79
N LEU A 315 6.89 24.56 7.87
CA LEU A 315 6.74 23.71 9.04
C LEU A 315 5.97 22.43 8.73
N ALA A 316 4.92 22.52 7.90
CA ALA A 316 4.18 21.36 7.41
C ALA A 316 5.09 20.37 6.64
N MET A 317 5.92 20.87 5.73
CA MET A 317 6.88 20.05 4.97
C MET A 317 7.89 19.37 5.90
N VAL A 318 8.44 20.09 6.87
CA VAL A 318 9.38 19.51 7.86
C VAL A 318 8.69 18.45 8.69
N MET A 319 7.49 18.69 9.20
CA MET A 319 6.75 17.70 9.99
C MET A 319 6.41 16.46 9.17
N MET A 320 5.95 16.61 7.92
CA MET A 320 5.66 15.49 7.03
C MET A 320 6.92 14.66 6.73
N THR A 321 8.07 15.32 6.52
CA THR A 321 9.37 14.64 6.36
C THR A 321 9.72 13.84 7.61
N VAL A 322 9.58 14.41 8.80
CA VAL A 322 9.88 13.75 10.08
C VAL A 322 8.95 12.56 10.32
N VAL A 323 7.63 12.75 10.15
CA VAL A 323 6.65 11.65 10.28
C VAL A 323 6.97 10.53 9.29
N GLY A 324 7.29 10.87 8.04
CA GLY A 324 7.71 9.89 7.05
C GLY A 324 8.99 9.15 7.45
N ALA A 325 10.01 9.87 7.91
CA ALA A 325 11.29 9.25 8.32
C ALA A 325 11.12 8.31 9.51
N LEU A 326 10.32 8.68 10.50
CA LEU A 326 9.98 7.80 11.62
C LEU A 326 9.20 6.58 11.15
N ALA A 327 8.27 6.75 10.20
CA ALA A 327 7.48 5.67 9.61
C ALA A 327 8.36 4.64 8.90
N GLY A 328 9.28 5.09 8.03
CA GLY A 328 10.24 4.22 7.34
C GLY A 328 11.20 3.52 8.28
N PHE A 329 11.74 4.27 9.26
CA PHE A 329 12.62 3.72 10.30
C PHE A 329 11.96 2.64 11.14
N PHE A 330 10.67 2.78 11.39
CA PHE A 330 9.88 1.87 12.20
C PHE A 330 9.48 0.59 11.44
N VAL A 331 8.98 0.71 10.20
CA VAL A 331 8.37 -0.43 9.49
C VAL A 331 9.38 -1.44 8.99
N VAL A 332 10.57 -1.01 8.55
CA VAL A 332 11.56 -1.89 7.91
C VAL A 332 12.02 -3.04 8.83
N PRO A 333 12.49 -2.80 10.08
CA PRO A 333 12.90 -3.90 10.94
C PRO A 333 11.72 -4.76 11.40
N MET A 334 10.52 -4.19 11.54
CA MET A 334 9.33 -4.95 11.94
C MET A 334 8.83 -5.87 10.81
N ASN A 335 8.86 -5.41 9.56
CA ASN A 335 8.58 -6.26 8.40
C ASN A 335 9.60 -7.41 8.28
N ALA A 336 10.89 -7.11 8.44
CA ALA A 336 11.94 -8.13 8.40
C ALA A 336 11.73 -9.20 9.49
N LEU A 337 11.35 -8.79 10.71
CA LEU A 337 11.04 -9.71 11.81
C LEU A 337 9.82 -10.57 11.48
N LEU A 338 8.76 -9.97 10.94
CA LEU A 338 7.54 -10.67 10.55
C LEU A 338 7.80 -11.72 9.47
N GLN A 339 8.52 -11.34 8.42
CA GLN A 339 8.87 -12.26 7.33
C GLN A 339 9.75 -13.41 7.83
N HIS A 340 10.73 -13.13 8.67
CA HIS A 340 11.58 -14.17 9.27
C HIS A 340 10.76 -15.16 10.11
N ARG A 341 9.92 -14.67 11.03
CA ARG A 341 9.08 -15.54 11.88
C ARG A 341 8.07 -16.32 11.06
N GLY A 342 7.38 -15.66 10.13
CA GLY A 342 6.39 -16.30 9.29
C GLY A 342 6.99 -17.38 8.37
N HIS A 343 8.19 -17.16 7.83
CA HIS A 343 8.90 -18.15 7.03
C HIS A 343 9.20 -19.43 7.83
N ILE A 344 9.68 -19.29 9.06
CA ILE A 344 9.98 -20.44 9.95
C ILE A 344 8.70 -21.21 10.32
N LEU A 345 7.58 -20.51 10.56
CA LEU A 345 6.36 -21.12 11.08
C LEU A 345 5.51 -21.79 10.00
N MET A 346 5.44 -21.22 8.77
CA MET A 346 4.48 -21.65 7.76
C MET A 346 4.96 -21.51 6.31
N GLY A 347 6.21 -21.07 6.10
CA GLY A 347 6.73 -20.76 4.77
C GLY A 347 6.36 -19.35 4.27
N ALA A 348 7.10 -18.87 3.24
CA ALA A 348 7.04 -17.48 2.80
C ALA A 348 5.67 -17.09 2.22
N GLY A 349 5.08 -17.94 1.36
CA GLY A 349 3.81 -17.62 0.69
C GLY A 349 2.63 -17.45 1.64
N HIS A 350 2.45 -18.39 2.58
CA HIS A 350 1.41 -18.31 3.59
C HIS A 350 1.63 -17.14 4.55
N SER A 351 2.88 -16.88 4.93
CA SER A 351 3.21 -15.73 5.78
C SER A 351 2.82 -14.40 5.14
N ILE A 352 3.15 -14.19 3.86
CA ILE A 352 2.81 -12.98 3.11
C ILE A 352 1.29 -12.86 2.95
N ALA A 353 0.58 -13.97 2.70
CA ALA A 353 -0.88 -13.94 2.61
C ALA A 353 -1.55 -13.52 3.93
N VAL A 354 -1.07 -14.04 5.07
CA VAL A 354 -1.56 -13.67 6.41
C VAL A 354 -1.22 -12.22 6.72
N GLN A 355 -0.01 -11.77 6.42
CA GLN A 355 0.40 -10.37 6.59
C GLN A 355 -0.52 -9.44 5.81
N ASN A 356 -0.65 -9.65 4.48
CA ASN A 356 -1.47 -8.83 3.61
C ASN A 356 -2.94 -8.79 4.05
N PHE A 357 -3.50 -9.93 4.49
CA PHE A 357 -4.87 -9.98 5.01
C PHE A 357 -5.04 -9.07 6.21
N ASN A 358 -4.16 -9.18 7.23
CA ASN A 358 -4.26 -8.38 8.45
C ASN A 358 -4.05 -6.89 8.16
N GLU A 359 -3.07 -6.54 7.33
CA GLU A 359 -2.79 -5.16 6.93
C GLU A 359 -3.99 -4.53 6.21
N ASN A 360 -4.55 -5.24 5.23
CA ASN A 360 -5.71 -4.74 4.49
C ASN A 360 -6.98 -4.71 5.34
N LEU A 361 -7.18 -5.64 6.26
CA LEU A 361 -8.27 -5.60 7.22
C LEU A 361 -8.16 -4.39 8.16
N SER A 362 -6.96 -4.05 8.60
CA SER A 362 -6.69 -2.83 9.38
C SER A 362 -6.97 -1.57 8.57
N ILE A 363 -6.54 -1.53 7.30
CA ILE A 363 -6.84 -0.43 6.39
C ILE A 363 -8.35 -0.23 6.28
N LEU A 364 -9.12 -1.30 6.04
CA LEU A 364 -10.58 -1.25 5.97
C LEU A 364 -11.20 -0.70 7.27
N GLY A 365 -10.78 -1.24 8.42
CA GLY A 365 -11.30 -0.82 9.72
C GLY A 365 -11.01 0.66 10.01
N MET A 366 -9.76 1.08 9.86
CA MET A 366 -9.35 2.44 10.19
C MET A 366 -9.92 3.49 9.23
N LEU A 367 -9.96 3.19 7.92
CA LEU A 367 -10.60 4.07 6.94
C LEU A 367 -12.12 4.13 7.12
N GLY A 368 -12.75 3.00 7.50
CA GLY A 368 -14.17 2.97 7.83
C GLY A 368 -14.50 3.87 9.02
N VAL A 369 -13.69 3.81 10.08
CA VAL A 369 -13.83 4.72 11.25
C VAL A 369 -13.58 6.16 10.83
N TYR A 370 -12.54 6.44 10.04
CA TYR A 370 -12.27 7.78 9.53
C TYR A 370 -13.44 8.34 8.73
N ALA A 371 -13.99 7.56 7.79
CA ALA A 371 -15.14 7.96 6.99
C ALA A 371 -16.38 8.24 7.85
N LEU A 372 -16.60 7.42 8.90
CA LEU A 372 -17.69 7.63 9.86
C LEU A 372 -17.50 8.93 10.63
N LEU A 373 -16.28 9.25 11.10
CA LEU A 373 -16.01 10.49 11.81
C LEU A 373 -16.26 11.72 10.91
N ILE A 374 -15.85 11.66 9.63
CA ILE A 374 -16.13 12.73 8.67
C ILE A 374 -17.63 12.84 8.39
N LYS A 375 -18.36 11.72 8.25
CA LYS A 375 -19.82 11.70 8.07
C LYS A 375 -20.57 12.29 9.26
N LEU A 376 -20.04 12.12 10.46
CA LEU A 376 -20.57 12.71 11.70
C LEU A 376 -20.11 14.17 11.91
N GLU A 377 -19.50 14.76 10.89
CA GLU A 377 -19.05 16.17 10.86
C GLU A 377 -18.03 16.55 11.94
N PHE A 378 -17.23 15.56 12.42
CA PHE A 378 -16.11 15.86 13.30
C PHE A 378 -15.09 16.77 12.59
N SER A 379 -14.58 17.79 13.30
CA SER A 379 -13.54 18.63 12.74
C SER A 379 -12.28 17.82 12.44
N ILE A 380 -11.55 18.17 11.37
CA ILE A 380 -10.30 17.47 11.02
C ILE A 380 -9.28 17.49 12.17
N TYR A 381 -9.27 18.56 12.97
CA TYR A 381 -8.40 18.68 14.14
C TYR A 381 -8.76 17.65 15.22
N THR A 382 -10.04 17.44 15.48
CA THR A 382 -10.51 16.37 16.40
C THR A 382 -10.13 15.00 15.87
N VAL A 383 -10.28 14.77 14.57
CA VAL A 383 -9.89 13.50 13.93
C VAL A 383 -8.39 13.25 14.08
N ILE A 384 -7.53 14.26 13.88
CA ILE A 384 -6.07 14.16 14.09
C ILE A 384 -5.74 13.76 15.53
N VAL A 385 -6.37 14.38 16.52
CA VAL A 385 -6.14 14.04 17.94
C VAL A 385 -6.56 12.61 18.23
N LEU A 386 -7.78 12.22 17.84
CA LEU A 386 -8.28 10.86 18.04
C LEU A 386 -7.38 9.81 17.37
N PHE A 387 -6.95 10.08 16.14
CA PHE A 387 -6.05 9.22 15.38
C PHE A 387 -4.68 9.09 16.07
N GLY A 388 -4.05 10.21 16.44
CA GLY A 388 -2.73 10.20 17.09
C GLY A 388 -2.76 9.52 18.45
N VAL A 389 -3.79 9.76 19.26
CA VAL A 389 -4.00 9.07 20.54
C VAL A 389 -4.21 7.57 20.32
N PHE A 390 -5.05 7.18 19.35
CA PHE A 390 -5.27 5.76 19.03
C PHE A 390 -3.97 5.06 18.65
N VAL A 391 -3.16 5.64 17.76
CA VAL A 391 -1.87 5.07 17.35
C VAL A 391 -0.91 4.96 18.54
N ALA A 392 -0.76 6.02 19.33
CA ALA A 392 0.15 6.03 20.48
C ALA A 392 -0.25 4.99 21.55
N VAL A 393 -1.54 4.92 21.89
CA VAL A 393 -2.06 3.97 22.89
C VAL A 393 -1.92 2.52 22.39
N THR A 394 -2.31 2.24 21.16
CA THR A 394 -2.21 0.88 20.58
C THR A 394 -0.75 0.43 20.52
N MET A 395 0.17 1.29 20.13
CA MET A 395 1.61 0.99 20.15
C MET A 395 2.15 0.78 21.55
N ALA A 396 1.68 1.53 22.55
CA ALA A 396 2.03 1.33 23.95
C ALA A 396 1.52 -0.05 24.45
N LEU A 397 0.32 -0.47 24.05
CA LEU A 397 -0.22 -1.80 24.37
C LEU A 397 0.60 -2.92 23.71
N VAL A 398 0.99 -2.78 22.43
CA VAL A 398 1.88 -3.75 21.74
C VAL A 398 3.22 -3.85 22.45
N ARG A 399 3.81 -2.72 22.85
CA ARG A 399 5.07 -2.69 23.62
C ARG A 399 4.90 -3.37 24.99
N ASN A 400 3.82 -3.10 25.69
CA ASN A 400 3.53 -3.76 26.97
C ASN A 400 3.37 -5.28 26.79
N ARG A 401 2.65 -5.72 25.74
CA ARG A 401 2.54 -7.13 25.39
C ARG A 401 3.89 -7.78 25.15
N HIS A 402 4.81 -7.08 24.46
CA HIS A 402 6.18 -7.56 24.29
C HIS A 402 6.89 -7.77 25.63
N TYR A 403 6.79 -6.82 26.57
CA TYR A 403 7.37 -6.99 27.92
C TYR A 403 6.78 -8.17 28.70
N LEU A 404 5.46 -8.40 28.57
CA LEU A 404 4.81 -9.56 29.19
C LEU A 404 5.32 -10.87 28.55
N ASN A 405 5.53 -10.91 27.24
CA ASN A 405 6.10 -12.05 26.57
C ASN A 405 7.55 -12.34 27.03
N LEU A 406 8.36 -11.31 27.26
CA LEU A 406 9.71 -11.45 27.82
C LEU A 406 9.68 -12.05 29.22
N ARG A 407 8.79 -11.57 30.09
CA ARG A 407 8.66 -12.07 31.48
C ARG A 407 8.16 -13.52 31.54
N SER A 408 7.38 -13.97 30.56
CA SER A 408 6.85 -15.35 30.54
C SER A 408 7.90 -16.42 30.14
N GLY A 409 9.15 -16.03 29.82
CA GLY A 409 10.20 -16.93 29.37
C GLY A 409 9.95 -17.50 27.96
N ASN A 410 10.81 -18.39 27.49
CA ASN A 410 10.70 -19.08 26.20
C ASN A 410 10.49 -18.14 24.99
N MET A 411 11.24 -17.04 24.93
CA MET A 411 11.27 -16.21 23.71
C MET A 411 12.01 -16.96 22.62
N PRO A 412 11.47 -16.96 21.38
CA PRO A 412 12.21 -17.52 20.25
C PRO A 412 13.53 -16.78 20.05
N GLU A 413 14.64 -17.52 19.93
CA GLU A 413 15.93 -16.92 19.62
C GLU A 413 15.94 -16.41 18.19
N ILE A 414 16.40 -15.18 18.01
CA ILE A 414 16.72 -14.62 16.69
C ILE A 414 18.24 -14.75 16.54
N PRO A 415 18.74 -15.54 15.59
CA PRO A 415 20.18 -15.66 15.39
C PRO A 415 20.80 -14.26 15.21
N ALA A 416 21.80 -13.94 15.99
CA ALA A 416 22.65 -12.79 15.73
C ALA A 416 23.37 -13.10 14.42
N GLY A 417 22.85 -12.58 13.30
CA GLY A 417 23.36 -12.86 11.97
C GLY A 417 24.85 -12.60 11.92
N ALA A 418 25.58 -13.52 11.30
CA ALA A 418 26.96 -13.29 10.91
C ALA A 418 27.03 -11.95 10.16
N ARG A 419 27.91 -11.07 10.59
CA ARG A 419 28.24 -9.85 9.87
C ARG A 419 28.76 -10.25 8.49
N HIS A 420 28.03 -9.90 7.44
CA HIS A 420 28.51 -9.92 6.08
C HIS A 420 28.70 -8.49 5.60
#